data_3999d99d3a8606289ea72849709aad3b
#
_entry.id   3999d99d3a8606289ea72849709aad3b
#
_cell.length_a   1.000
_cell.length_b   1.000
_cell.length_c   1.000
_cell.angle_alpha   90.00
_cell.angle_beta   90.00
_cell.angle_gamma   90.00
#
_symmetry.space_group_name_H-M   'P 1'
#
loop_
_entity.id
_entity.type
_entity.pdbx_description
1 polymer ?
#
loop_
_entity_poly.entity_id
_entity_poly.type
_entity_poly.pdbx_seq_one_letter_code
_entity_poly.pdbx_strand_id
1 'polypeptide(L)'
;VNLYASHLHRTRIWDLPTRLFHWALVVSVVGLVVTGNIGGSAMIWHFRFGQAVLALLMFRLLWGLVGGHWSRFSNFIVHPMAVLSELRGRGRPEWHTGHSALGSLAVIAFVLVLLAQVGSGLVSDDAIAFAGPLTHLVSSAIVSQASAYHKEVGKLLLIGLVLLHVLAIIWHTFKGRALVGAMVHGDKPLEQVMPASRDGWRQRLLAAIVMVLCVAASAWVFSLAPTF
;
A
#
# COMPACT_ATOMS: atom_id res chain seq x y z
N VAL A 1 25.70 13.90 36.68
CA VAL A 1 24.23 14.04 36.75
C VAL A 1 23.75 14.49 35.35
N ASN A 2 23.25 13.55 34.52
CA ASN A 2 22.73 13.82 33.18
C ASN A 2 21.34 14.47 33.31
N LEU A 3 21.27 15.79 33.21
CA LEU A 3 20.03 16.60 33.28
C LEU A 3 19.29 16.73 31.94
N TYR A 4 19.62 15.92 30.93
CA TYR A 4 18.92 15.86 29.64
C TYR A 4 18.20 14.53 29.48
N ALA A 5 17.28 14.20 30.38
CA ALA A 5 16.23 13.26 30.02
C ALA A 5 15.32 14.02 29.04
N SER A 6 15.61 13.92 27.73
CA SER A 6 14.71 14.43 26.68
C SER A 6 13.35 13.78 26.91
N HIS A 7 12.33 14.58 27.23
CA HIS A 7 10.97 14.11 27.40
C HIS A 7 10.43 13.68 26.02
N LEU A 8 10.59 12.40 25.70
CA LEU A 8 10.04 11.83 24.49
C LEU A 8 8.51 11.80 24.58
N HIS A 9 7.84 12.51 23.69
CA HIS A 9 6.39 12.52 23.59
C HIS A 9 5.92 11.38 22.69
N ARG A 10 5.08 10.47 23.21
CA ARG A 10 4.44 9.44 22.39
C ARG A 10 3.33 10.09 21.55
N THR A 11 3.52 10.15 20.24
CA THR A 11 2.57 10.75 19.30
C THR A 11 1.99 9.67 18.40
N ARG A 12 0.65 9.63 18.23
CA ARG A 12 -0.05 8.75 17.29
C ARG A 12 0.24 9.21 15.87
N ILE A 13 1.08 8.46 15.14
CA ILE A 13 1.41 8.73 13.75
C ILE A 13 0.46 7.96 12.84
N TRP A 14 0.38 6.63 13.00
CA TRP A 14 -0.45 5.79 12.17
C TRP A 14 -1.78 5.45 12.85
N ASP A 15 -2.88 5.91 12.26
CA ASP A 15 -4.23 5.52 12.70
C ASP A 15 -4.45 4.01 12.47
N LEU A 16 -5.38 3.41 13.20
CA LEU A 16 -5.67 1.98 13.12
C LEU A 16 -6.09 1.55 11.69
N PRO A 17 -6.94 2.30 10.97
CA PRO A 17 -7.29 1.95 9.60
C PRO A 17 -6.09 1.83 8.66
N THR A 18 -5.13 2.76 8.73
CA THR A 18 -3.91 2.72 7.92
C THR A 18 -3.05 1.50 8.24
N ARG A 19 -2.94 1.14 9.51
CA ARG A 19 -2.16 -0.04 9.94
C ARG A 19 -2.81 -1.35 9.48
N LEU A 20 -4.12 -1.48 9.65
CA LEU A 20 -4.87 -2.65 9.18
C LEU A 20 -4.79 -2.79 7.66
N PHE A 21 -4.98 -1.68 6.94
CA PHE A 21 -4.78 -1.64 5.49
C PHE A 21 -3.39 -2.15 5.09
N HIS A 22 -2.33 -1.62 5.73
CA HIS A 22 -0.96 -2.00 5.40
C HIS A 22 -0.71 -3.50 5.59
N TRP A 23 -1.08 -4.07 6.74
CA TRP A 23 -0.84 -5.48 7.01
C TRP A 23 -1.73 -6.40 6.16
N ALA A 24 -2.98 -6.02 5.90
CA ALA A 24 -3.84 -6.74 4.98
C ALA A 24 -3.25 -6.73 3.55
N LEU A 25 -2.69 -5.60 3.11
CA LEU A 25 -2.01 -5.49 1.81
C LEU A 25 -0.77 -6.39 1.76
N VAL A 26 0.06 -6.41 2.81
CA VAL A 26 1.24 -7.29 2.89
C VAL A 26 0.83 -8.76 2.71
N VAL A 27 -0.16 -9.22 3.48
CA VAL A 27 -0.66 -10.62 3.39
C VAL A 27 -1.20 -10.90 1.98
N SER A 28 -1.98 -9.99 1.42
CA SER A 28 -2.58 -10.19 0.10
C SER A 28 -1.54 -10.20 -1.02
N VAL A 29 -0.53 -9.32 -0.98
CA VAL A 29 0.55 -9.28 -1.98
C VAL A 29 1.42 -10.54 -1.91
N VAL A 30 1.76 -11.00 -0.69
CA VAL A 30 2.48 -12.28 -0.52
C VAL A 30 1.63 -13.43 -1.07
N GLY A 31 0.34 -13.47 -0.74
CA GLY A 31 -0.59 -14.47 -1.26
C GLY A 31 -0.67 -14.47 -2.78
N LEU A 32 -0.74 -13.28 -3.42
CA LEU A 32 -0.75 -13.12 -4.88
C LEU A 32 0.51 -13.67 -5.53
N VAL A 33 1.69 -13.31 -4.99
CA VAL A 33 2.97 -13.78 -5.53
C VAL A 33 3.07 -15.30 -5.41
N VAL A 34 2.73 -15.86 -4.25
CA VAL A 34 2.78 -17.31 -4.01
C VAL A 34 1.81 -18.05 -4.93
N THR A 35 0.54 -17.67 -4.93
CA THR A 35 -0.52 -18.37 -5.69
C THR A 35 -0.35 -18.22 -7.19
N GLY A 36 0.12 -17.04 -7.67
CA GLY A 36 0.41 -16.81 -9.08
C GLY A 36 1.61 -17.61 -9.60
N ASN A 37 2.59 -17.96 -8.74
CA ASN A 37 3.71 -18.82 -9.12
C ASN A 37 3.37 -20.32 -9.02
N ILE A 38 2.46 -20.72 -8.12
CA ILE A 38 1.99 -22.12 -8.03
C ILE A 38 1.10 -22.46 -9.23
N GLY A 39 0.20 -21.55 -9.62
CA GLY A 39 -0.74 -21.79 -10.72
C GLY A 39 -1.81 -22.85 -10.39
N GLY A 40 -2.45 -23.39 -11.42
CA GLY A 40 -3.47 -24.43 -11.27
C GLY A 40 -4.60 -24.03 -10.30
N SER A 41 -4.99 -24.92 -9.38
CA SER A 41 -6.05 -24.66 -8.40
C SER A 41 -5.75 -23.49 -7.45
N ALA A 42 -4.49 -23.10 -7.27
CA ALA A 42 -4.11 -21.96 -6.47
C ALA A 42 -4.56 -20.62 -7.09
N MET A 43 -4.89 -20.60 -8.39
CA MET A 43 -5.41 -19.40 -9.06
C MET A 43 -6.74 -18.92 -8.48
N ILE A 44 -7.55 -19.80 -7.90
CA ILE A 44 -8.77 -19.40 -7.17
C ILE A 44 -8.41 -18.44 -6.03
N TRP A 45 -7.36 -18.73 -5.29
CA TRP A 45 -6.87 -17.84 -4.24
C TRP A 45 -6.20 -16.58 -4.78
N HIS A 46 -5.51 -16.69 -5.93
CA HIS A 46 -4.97 -15.52 -6.62
C HIS A 46 -6.06 -14.50 -6.93
N PHE A 47 -7.20 -14.93 -7.47
CA PHE A 47 -8.36 -14.06 -7.72
C PHE A 47 -8.94 -13.46 -6.43
N ARG A 48 -9.06 -14.26 -5.36
CA ARG A 48 -9.55 -13.75 -4.06
C ARG A 48 -8.61 -12.68 -3.48
N PHE A 49 -7.30 -12.91 -3.51
CA PHE A 49 -6.33 -11.90 -3.10
C PHE A 49 -6.33 -10.69 -4.02
N GLY A 50 -6.50 -10.87 -5.33
CA GLY A 50 -6.64 -9.79 -6.30
C GLY A 50 -7.85 -8.90 -6.01
N GLN A 51 -9.00 -9.52 -5.71
CA GLN A 51 -10.20 -8.82 -5.26
C GLN A 51 -9.96 -8.03 -3.97
N ALA A 52 -9.28 -8.63 -2.99
CA ALA A 52 -8.93 -7.95 -1.74
C ALA A 52 -8.00 -6.76 -1.99
N VAL A 53 -6.97 -6.90 -2.85
CA VAL A 53 -6.05 -5.80 -3.18
C VAL A 53 -6.79 -4.68 -3.92
N LEU A 54 -7.73 -4.98 -4.82
CA LEU A 54 -8.55 -3.96 -5.47
C LEU A 54 -9.34 -3.15 -4.42
N ALA A 55 -10.01 -3.81 -3.47
CA ALA A 55 -10.72 -3.14 -2.38
C ALA A 55 -9.80 -2.29 -1.51
N LEU A 56 -8.63 -2.83 -1.15
CA LEU A 56 -7.62 -2.14 -0.35
C LEU A 56 -7.05 -0.92 -1.07
N LEU A 57 -6.82 -0.98 -2.37
CA LEU A 57 -6.35 0.17 -3.15
C LEU A 57 -7.39 1.28 -3.22
N MET A 58 -8.66 0.94 -3.50
CA MET A 58 -9.75 1.91 -3.45
C MET A 58 -9.86 2.55 -2.07
N PHE A 59 -9.79 1.74 -1.01
CA PHE A 59 -9.76 2.25 0.36
C PHE A 59 -8.57 3.19 0.58
N ARG A 60 -7.35 2.83 0.14
CA ARG A 60 -6.16 3.66 0.33
C ARG A 60 -6.27 5.00 -0.36
N LEU A 61 -6.83 5.04 -1.58
CA LEU A 61 -7.05 6.27 -2.31
C LEU A 61 -8.04 7.18 -1.58
N LEU A 62 -9.18 6.65 -1.14
CA LEU A 62 -10.17 7.40 -0.38
C LEU A 62 -9.64 7.82 1.00
N TRP A 63 -8.98 6.91 1.73
CA TRP A 63 -8.41 7.21 3.04
C TRP A 63 -7.23 8.20 2.95
N GLY A 64 -6.55 8.23 1.82
CA GLY A 64 -5.54 9.24 1.49
C GLY A 64 -6.09 10.66 1.34
N LEU A 65 -7.40 10.81 1.17
CA LEU A 65 -8.09 12.11 1.10
C LEU A 65 -8.69 12.52 2.45
N VAL A 66 -9.35 11.58 3.15
CA VAL A 66 -10.17 11.88 4.33
C VAL A 66 -9.59 11.35 5.66
N GLY A 67 -8.57 10.52 5.62
CA GLY A 67 -8.00 9.79 6.77
C GLY A 67 -7.30 10.67 7.81
N GLY A 68 -6.55 10.02 8.70
CA GLY A 68 -5.76 10.68 9.73
C GLY A 68 -4.70 11.62 9.17
N HIS A 69 -4.17 12.51 10.00
CA HIS A 69 -3.25 13.57 9.56
C HIS A 69 -2.08 13.02 8.73
N TRP A 70 -1.40 11.99 9.21
CA TRP A 70 -0.23 11.41 8.54
C TRP A 70 -0.58 10.41 7.42
N SER A 71 -1.88 10.05 7.26
CA SER A 71 -2.38 9.17 6.20
C SER A 71 -2.75 9.91 4.93
N ARG A 72 -3.01 11.24 5.02
CA ARG A 72 -3.45 12.05 3.88
C ARG A 72 -2.31 12.37 2.94
N PHE A 73 -2.57 12.22 1.63
CA PHE A 73 -1.62 12.55 0.57
C PHE A 73 -1.16 14.01 0.62
N SER A 74 -2.06 14.95 0.96
CA SER A 74 -1.73 16.38 1.09
C SER A 74 -0.63 16.67 2.12
N ASN A 75 -0.41 15.77 3.09
CA ASN A 75 0.51 16.00 4.19
C ASN A 75 1.88 15.32 3.99
N PHE A 76 2.04 14.48 2.96
CA PHE A 76 3.31 13.82 2.70
C PHE A 76 3.75 13.79 1.23
N ILE A 77 2.92 14.29 0.29
CA ILE A 77 3.39 14.50 -1.08
C ILE A 77 4.37 15.66 -1.07
N VAL A 78 5.65 15.35 -1.30
CA VAL A 78 6.75 16.30 -1.19
C VAL A 78 7.26 16.72 -2.57
N HIS A 79 7.77 17.93 -2.65
CA HIS A 79 8.40 18.45 -3.86
C HIS A 79 9.63 17.61 -4.25
N PRO A 80 9.93 17.37 -5.55
CA PRO A 80 11.09 16.59 -6.00
C PRO A 80 12.42 17.04 -5.39
N MET A 81 12.59 18.34 -5.14
CA MET A 81 13.78 18.89 -4.48
C MET A 81 13.96 18.39 -3.04
N ALA A 82 12.87 18.04 -2.34
CA ALA A 82 12.95 17.47 -1.00
C ALA A 82 13.52 16.03 -1.04
N VAL A 83 13.11 15.23 -2.05
CA VAL A 83 13.68 13.91 -2.31
C VAL A 83 15.18 14.01 -2.57
N LEU A 84 15.59 14.93 -3.45
CA LEU A 84 17.00 15.14 -3.79
C LEU A 84 17.83 15.60 -2.57
N SER A 85 17.26 16.47 -1.72
CA SER A 85 17.94 16.93 -0.50
C SER A 85 18.09 15.79 0.53
N GLU A 86 17.09 14.91 0.66
CA GLU A 86 17.18 13.74 1.54
C GLU A 86 18.25 12.76 1.05
N LEU A 87 18.32 12.49 -0.27
CA LEU A 87 19.37 11.66 -0.88
C LEU A 87 20.77 12.21 -0.65
N ARG A 88 20.91 13.54 -0.60
CA ARG A 88 22.20 14.22 -0.31
C ARG A 88 22.50 14.32 1.19
N GLY A 89 21.72 13.67 2.05
CA GLY A 89 21.91 13.73 3.50
C GLY A 89 21.52 15.06 4.15
N ARG A 90 20.81 15.94 3.44
CA ARG A 90 20.35 17.25 3.89
C ARG A 90 18.85 17.25 4.27
N GLY A 91 18.29 16.08 4.60
CA GLY A 91 16.91 15.93 5.04
C GLY A 91 16.66 16.67 6.35
N ARG A 92 15.50 17.31 6.48
CA ARG A 92 15.09 17.98 7.72
C ARG A 92 14.61 16.93 8.73
N PRO A 93 14.93 17.05 10.05
CA PRO A 93 14.49 16.12 11.08
C PRO A 93 12.96 15.92 11.13
N GLU A 94 12.19 16.98 10.85
CA GLU A 94 10.73 16.96 10.85
C GLU A 94 10.15 16.00 9.79
N TRP A 95 10.89 15.76 8.68
CA TRP A 95 10.46 14.83 7.63
C TRP A 95 10.48 13.36 8.08
N HIS A 96 11.07 13.07 9.23
CA HIS A 96 11.11 11.72 9.78
C HIS A 96 9.94 11.38 10.72
N THR A 97 9.02 12.32 10.93
CA THR A 97 7.86 12.09 11.81
C THR A 97 6.87 11.11 11.20
N GLY A 98 6.36 11.41 10.00
CA GLY A 98 5.50 10.51 9.21
C GLY A 98 6.30 9.81 8.11
N HIS A 99 5.89 10.02 6.85
CA HIS A 99 6.69 9.59 5.69
C HIS A 99 7.82 10.57 5.44
N SER A 100 9.04 10.07 5.30
CA SER A 100 10.13 10.86 4.74
C SER A 100 9.87 11.18 3.25
N ALA A 101 10.67 12.04 2.63
CA ALA A 101 10.51 12.34 1.21
C ALA A 101 10.65 11.09 0.33
N LEU A 102 11.64 10.23 0.62
CA LEU A 102 11.82 8.94 -0.04
C LEU A 102 10.68 7.96 0.31
N GLY A 103 10.20 7.97 1.56
CA GLY A 103 9.05 7.16 1.97
C GLY A 103 7.77 7.56 1.24
N SER A 104 7.55 8.85 1.01
CA SER A 104 6.43 9.37 0.23
C SER A 104 6.49 8.92 -1.24
N LEU A 105 7.69 9.00 -1.84
CA LEU A 105 7.91 8.50 -3.20
C LEU A 105 7.63 7.00 -3.29
N ALA A 106 8.07 6.21 -2.30
CA ALA A 106 7.80 4.78 -2.25
C ALA A 106 6.29 4.50 -2.18
N VAL A 107 5.52 5.24 -1.37
CA VAL A 107 4.05 5.08 -1.32
C VAL A 107 3.42 5.35 -2.67
N ILE A 108 3.83 6.42 -3.36
CA ILE A 108 3.32 6.75 -4.70
C ILE A 108 3.67 5.63 -5.69
N ALA A 109 4.93 5.17 -5.68
CA ALA A 109 5.39 4.08 -6.55
C ALA A 109 4.58 2.79 -6.31
N PHE A 110 4.36 2.39 -5.04
CA PHE A 110 3.53 1.24 -4.72
C PHE A 110 2.09 1.39 -5.22
N VAL A 111 1.47 2.55 -5.01
CA VAL A 111 0.09 2.80 -5.47
C VAL A 111 0.01 2.67 -7.00
N LEU A 112 0.94 3.29 -7.74
CA LEU A 112 0.95 3.25 -9.20
C LEU A 112 1.22 1.84 -9.74
N VAL A 113 2.23 1.13 -9.20
CA VAL A 113 2.56 -0.23 -9.63
C VAL A 113 1.42 -1.20 -9.30
N LEU A 114 0.80 -1.09 -8.12
CA LEU A 114 -0.32 -1.94 -7.74
C LEU A 114 -1.58 -1.63 -8.56
N LEU A 115 -1.87 -0.37 -8.88
CA LEU A 115 -2.97 -0.01 -9.78
C LEU A 115 -2.77 -0.60 -11.18
N ALA A 116 -1.56 -0.48 -11.73
CA ALA A 116 -1.22 -1.07 -13.02
C ALA A 116 -1.30 -2.62 -12.97
N GLN A 117 -0.82 -3.23 -11.89
CA GLN A 117 -0.84 -4.68 -11.70
C GLN A 117 -2.27 -5.21 -11.55
N VAL A 118 -3.11 -4.56 -10.74
CA VAL A 118 -4.53 -4.94 -10.60
C VAL A 118 -5.27 -4.66 -11.90
N GLY A 119 -5.11 -3.48 -12.48
CA GLY A 119 -5.79 -3.11 -13.74
C GLY A 119 -5.47 -4.08 -14.87
N SER A 120 -4.20 -4.45 -15.06
CA SER A 120 -3.82 -5.47 -16.03
C SER A 120 -4.38 -6.85 -15.69
N GLY A 121 -4.36 -7.24 -14.40
CA GLY A 121 -4.92 -8.52 -13.94
C GLY A 121 -6.43 -8.66 -14.19
N LEU A 122 -7.20 -7.57 -14.09
CA LEU A 122 -8.64 -7.58 -14.36
C LEU A 122 -8.99 -7.91 -15.82
N VAL A 123 -8.06 -7.67 -16.76
CA VAL A 123 -8.23 -7.94 -18.18
C VAL A 123 -7.23 -8.97 -18.72
N SER A 124 -6.51 -9.69 -17.83
CA SER A 124 -5.57 -10.74 -18.21
C SER A 124 -6.26 -12.08 -18.41
N ASP A 125 -5.62 -12.94 -19.22
CA ASP A 125 -6.05 -14.30 -19.52
C ASP A 125 -4.83 -15.23 -19.46
N ASP A 126 -5.00 -16.45 -18.94
CA ASP A 126 -3.97 -17.48 -18.96
C ASP A 126 -4.07 -18.39 -20.20
N ALA A 127 -5.07 -18.16 -21.06
CA ALA A 127 -5.39 -18.92 -22.26
C ALA A 127 -5.70 -20.42 -22.00
N ILE A 128 -5.95 -20.82 -20.74
CA ILE A 128 -6.21 -22.20 -20.34
C ILE A 128 -7.55 -22.31 -19.61
N ALA A 129 -7.67 -21.69 -18.44
CA ALA A 129 -8.82 -21.86 -17.55
C ALA A 129 -9.23 -20.60 -16.76
N PHE A 130 -8.35 -19.61 -16.67
CA PHE A 130 -8.58 -18.46 -15.81
C PHE A 130 -8.45 -17.15 -16.59
N ALA A 131 -9.53 -16.38 -16.61
CA ALA A 131 -9.59 -15.05 -17.21
C ALA A 131 -10.03 -14.02 -16.18
N GLY A 132 -9.48 -12.81 -16.27
CA GLY A 132 -9.88 -11.68 -15.46
C GLY A 132 -11.34 -11.27 -15.72
N PRO A 133 -12.05 -10.67 -14.76
CA PRO A 133 -13.48 -10.42 -14.85
C PRO A 133 -13.88 -9.45 -15.96
N LEU A 134 -12.94 -8.67 -16.49
CA LEU A 134 -13.21 -7.64 -17.50
C LEU A 134 -12.62 -7.97 -18.88
N THR A 135 -12.10 -9.18 -19.10
CA THR A 135 -11.52 -9.61 -20.39
C THR A 135 -12.48 -9.47 -21.56
N HIS A 136 -13.76 -9.77 -21.33
CA HIS A 136 -14.82 -9.69 -22.34
C HIS A 136 -15.16 -8.26 -22.80
N LEU A 137 -14.70 -7.23 -22.05
CA LEU A 137 -14.96 -5.81 -22.37
C LEU A 137 -13.87 -5.20 -23.26
N VAL A 138 -12.81 -5.91 -23.54
CA VAL A 138 -11.66 -5.37 -24.29
C VAL A 138 -11.28 -6.29 -25.46
N SER A 139 -10.51 -5.76 -26.43
CA SER A 139 -10.06 -6.57 -27.58
C SER A 139 -9.01 -7.61 -27.14
N SER A 140 -8.89 -8.70 -27.92
CA SER A 140 -7.86 -9.73 -27.71
C SER A 140 -6.43 -9.18 -27.69
N ALA A 141 -6.15 -8.13 -28.46
CA ALA A 141 -4.87 -7.44 -28.44
C ALA A 141 -4.57 -6.79 -27.08
N ILE A 142 -5.57 -6.14 -26.45
CA ILE A 142 -5.45 -5.57 -25.11
C ILE A 142 -5.28 -6.68 -24.07
N VAL A 143 -6.05 -7.76 -24.16
CA VAL A 143 -5.90 -8.94 -23.27
C VAL A 143 -4.47 -9.48 -23.34
N SER A 144 -3.93 -9.68 -24.53
CA SER A 144 -2.56 -10.19 -24.72
C SER A 144 -1.51 -9.25 -24.10
N GLN A 145 -1.60 -7.93 -24.34
CA GLN A 145 -0.67 -6.95 -23.79
C GLN A 145 -0.77 -6.88 -22.26
N ALA A 146 -1.99 -6.86 -21.72
CA ALA A 146 -2.22 -6.83 -20.28
C ALA A 146 -1.69 -8.08 -19.61
N SER A 147 -1.91 -9.26 -20.20
CA SER A 147 -1.39 -10.52 -19.69
C SER A 147 0.13 -10.56 -19.69
N ALA A 148 0.78 -10.10 -20.76
CA ALA A 148 2.24 -9.98 -20.83
C ALA A 148 2.77 -9.01 -19.75
N TYR A 149 2.18 -7.82 -19.61
CA TYR A 149 2.57 -6.88 -18.56
C TYR A 149 2.40 -7.50 -17.17
N HIS A 150 1.23 -8.06 -16.86
CA HIS A 150 0.89 -8.61 -15.55
C HIS A 150 1.85 -9.74 -15.13
N LYS A 151 2.14 -10.67 -16.05
CA LYS A 151 2.96 -11.85 -15.78
C LYS A 151 4.46 -11.57 -15.79
N GLU A 152 4.93 -10.68 -16.67
CA GLU A 152 6.37 -10.48 -16.90
C GLU A 152 6.89 -9.19 -16.25
N VAL A 153 6.31 -8.05 -16.59
CA VAL A 153 6.83 -6.74 -16.17
C VAL A 153 6.33 -6.34 -14.80
N GLY A 154 5.02 -6.31 -14.61
CA GLY A 154 4.39 -5.79 -13.40
C GLY A 154 4.72 -6.62 -12.16
N LYS A 155 4.77 -7.96 -12.31
CA LYS A 155 5.22 -8.86 -11.25
C LYS A 155 6.64 -8.54 -10.79
N LEU A 156 7.58 -8.38 -11.73
CA LEU A 156 8.98 -8.09 -11.39
C LEU A 156 9.15 -6.71 -10.77
N LEU A 157 8.43 -5.70 -11.29
CA LEU A 157 8.42 -4.36 -10.70
C LEU A 157 7.91 -4.39 -9.26
N LEU A 158 6.81 -5.10 -9.00
CA LEU A 158 6.25 -5.22 -7.66
C LEU A 158 7.20 -5.93 -6.70
N ILE A 159 7.78 -7.05 -7.10
CA ILE A 159 8.75 -7.80 -6.28
C ILE A 159 9.98 -6.92 -6.01
N GLY A 160 10.54 -6.27 -7.01
CA GLY A 160 11.68 -5.36 -6.85
C GLY A 160 11.38 -4.22 -5.88
N LEU A 161 10.18 -3.63 -5.98
CA LEU A 161 9.75 -2.54 -5.09
C LEU A 161 9.56 -3.04 -3.64
N VAL A 162 9.00 -4.24 -3.44
CA VAL A 162 8.87 -4.87 -2.12
C VAL A 162 10.25 -5.15 -1.52
N LEU A 163 11.18 -5.71 -2.28
CA LEU A 163 12.54 -5.96 -1.82
C LEU A 163 13.25 -4.67 -1.42
N LEU A 164 13.17 -3.64 -2.25
CA LEU A 164 13.74 -2.33 -1.93
C LEU A 164 13.13 -1.74 -0.66
N HIS A 165 11.81 -1.86 -0.46
CA HIS A 165 11.12 -1.40 0.73
C HIS A 165 11.60 -2.14 1.99
N VAL A 166 11.70 -3.47 1.93
CA VAL A 166 12.19 -4.28 3.06
C VAL A 166 13.64 -3.94 3.39
N LEU A 167 14.51 -3.81 2.38
CA LEU A 167 15.91 -3.41 2.58
C LEU A 167 16.03 -2.02 3.21
N ALA A 168 15.20 -1.07 2.79
CA ALA A 168 15.15 0.27 3.38
C ALA A 168 14.71 0.22 4.86
N ILE A 169 13.72 -0.61 5.20
CA ILE A 169 13.29 -0.80 6.60
C ILE A 169 14.41 -1.41 7.44
N ILE A 170 15.07 -2.45 6.95
CA ILE A 170 16.22 -3.09 7.62
C ILE A 170 17.32 -2.05 7.87
N TRP A 171 17.69 -1.28 6.84
CA TRP A 171 18.69 -0.22 6.94
C TRP A 171 18.33 0.84 8.00
N HIS A 172 17.07 1.30 8.00
CA HIS A 172 16.61 2.26 9.00
C HIS A 172 16.56 1.68 10.42
N THR A 173 16.25 0.39 10.56
CA THR A 173 16.27 -0.29 11.85
C THR A 173 17.69 -0.36 12.42
N PHE A 174 18.69 -0.68 11.60
CA PHE A 174 20.11 -0.62 12.03
C PHE A 174 20.56 0.79 12.41
N LYS A 175 19.93 1.83 11.90
CA LYS A 175 20.14 3.23 12.31
C LYS A 175 19.32 3.65 13.53
N GLY A 176 18.73 2.71 14.26
CA GLY A 176 17.96 2.98 15.48
C GLY A 176 16.56 3.56 15.25
N ARG A 177 16.02 3.53 14.01
CA ARG A 177 14.67 4.03 13.71
C ARG A 177 13.64 2.92 13.86
N ALA A 178 12.76 3.00 14.84
CA ALA A 178 11.72 2.00 15.12
C ALA A 178 10.50 2.11 14.15
N LEU A 179 10.70 1.90 12.85
CA LEU A 179 9.65 2.06 11.85
C LEU A 179 8.59 0.97 11.95
N VAL A 180 8.99 -0.28 12.13
CA VAL A 180 8.08 -1.44 12.25
C VAL A 180 7.21 -1.29 13.50
N GLY A 181 7.80 -0.92 14.65
CA GLY A 181 7.05 -0.69 15.90
C GLY A 181 5.95 0.34 15.73
N ALA A 182 6.22 1.46 15.05
CA ALA A 182 5.22 2.48 14.74
C ALA A 182 4.09 1.94 13.84
N MET A 183 4.39 1.06 12.88
CA MET A 183 3.37 0.44 12.03
C MET A 183 2.55 -0.65 12.75
N VAL A 184 3.06 -1.22 13.84
CA VAL A 184 2.32 -2.19 14.68
C VAL A 184 1.48 -1.47 15.74
N HIS A 185 2.07 -0.54 16.50
CA HIS A 185 1.41 0.10 17.66
C HIS A 185 0.76 1.45 17.32
N GLY A 186 1.20 2.11 16.24
CA GLY A 186 0.70 3.40 15.77
C GLY A 186 1.43 4.60 16.36
N ASP A 187 2.16 4.44 17.44
CA ASP A 187 2.80 5.51 18.18
C ASP A 187 4.30 5.58 17.90
N LYS A 188 4.85 6.79 17.88
CA LYS A 188 6.26 7.05 17.71
C LYS A 188 6.75 7.98 18.82
N PRO A 189 7.87 7.67 19.51
CA PRO A 189 8.49 8.60 20.43
C PRO A 189 9.15 9.73 19.62
N LEU A 190 8.84 10.98 19.95
CA LEU A 190 9.36 12.18 19.28
C LEU A 190 9.90 13.15 20.32
N GLU A 191 10.97 13.86 19.98
CA GLU A 191 11.55 14.90 20.80
C GLU A 191 10.72 16.19 20.80
N GLN A 192 9.93 16.40 19.74
CA GLN A 192 9.07 17.56 19.56
C GLN A 192 7.60 17.15 19.57
N VAL A 193 6.73 18.04 20.07
CA VAL A 193 5.29 17.85 20.00
C VAL A 193 4.83 18.03 18.56
N MET A 194 4.33 16.96 17.96
CA MET A 194 3.83 16.95 16.59
C MET A 194 2.33 16.63 16.55
N PRO A 195 1.60 17.07 15.50
CA PRO A 195 0.18 16.75 15.37
C PRO A 195 -0.05 15.23 15.39
N ALA A 196 -0.96 14.77 16.24
CA ALA A 196 -1.35 13.36 16.29
C ALA A 196 -2.41 13.05 15.22
N SER A 197 -2.35 11.85 14.64
CA SER A 197 -3.44 11.33 13.82
C SER A 197 -4.70 11.13 14.66
N ARG A 198 -5.84 11.54 14.12
CA ARG A 198 -7.15 11.24 14.72
C ARG A 198 -7.41 9.74 14.57
N ASP A 199 -7.56 9.01 15.69
CA ASP A 199 -7.79 7.56 15.73
C ASP A 199 -8.93 7.19 16.69
N GLY A 200 -9.91 8.11 16.85
CA GLY A 200 -11.10 7.89 17.68
C GLY A 200 -12.13 6.98 17.01
N TRP A 201 -13.17 6.61 17.77
CA TRP A 201 -14.22 5.70 17.29
C TRP A 201 -14.92 6.19 16.01
N ARG A 202 -15.13 7.52 15.87
CA ARG A 202 -15.76 8.12 14.68
C ARG A 202 -14.91 7.89 13.42
N GLN A 203 -13.60 8.07 13.51
CA GLN A 203 -12.67 7.79 12.41
C GLN A 203 -12.66 6.32 12.05
N ARG A 204 -12.67 5.44 13.04
CA ARG A 204 -12.70 3.98 12.82
C ARG A 204 -14.02 3.55 12.18
N LEU A 205 -15.15 4.12 12.60
CA LEU A 205 -16.45 3.88 11.98
C LEU A 205 -16.47 4.35 10.53
N LEU A 206 -16.00 5.58 10.26
CA LEU A 206 -15.87 6.08 8.88
C LEU A 206 -15.00 5.16 8.03
N ALA A 207 -13.86 4.73 8.55
CA ALA A 207 -12.99 3.79 7.83
C ALA A 207 -13.67 2.45 7.54
N ALA A 208 -14.44 1.92 8.50
CA ALA A 208 -15.20 0.70 8.30
C ALA A 208 -16.26 0.86 7.21
N ILE A 209 -17.01 1.97 7.20
CA ILE A 209 -17.99 2.26 6.15
C ILE A 209 -17.30 2.35 4.78
N VAL A 210 -16.21 3.12 4.66
CA VAL A 210 -15.45 3.23 3.42
C VAL A 210 -14.93 1.88 2.96
N MET A 211 -14.41 1.05 3.88
CA MET A 211 -13.93 -0.29 3.55
C MET A 211 -15.06 -1.19 3.04
N VAL A 212 -16.21 -1.19 3.68
CA VAL A 212 -17.39 -1.97 3.22
C VAL A 212 -17.80 -1.56 1.81
N LEU A 213 -17.84 -0.26 1.52
CA LEU A 213 -18.15 0.24 0.18
C LEU A 213 -17.10 -0.20 -0.85
N CYS A 214 -15.81 -0.15 -0.50
CA CYS A 214 -14.73 -0.62 -1.38
C CYS A 214 -14.81 -2.13 -1.63
N VAL A 215 -15.12 -2.93 -0.61
CA VAL A 215 -15.32 -4.38 -0.75
C VAL A 215 -16.52 -4.67 -1.64
N ALA A 216 -17.64 -3.97 -1.45
CA ALA A 216 -18.83 -4.12 -2.28
C ALA A 216 -18.54 -3.75 -3.74
N ALA A 217 -17.85 -2.62 -3.99
CA ALA A 217 -17.45 -2.21 -5.33
C ALA A 217 -16.49 -3.22 -5.99
N SER A 218 -15.51 -3.74 -5.23
CA SER A 218 -14.63 -4.79 -5.72
C SER A 218 -15.39 -6.08 -6.04
N ALA A 219 -16.31 -6.50 -5.17
CA ALA A 219 -17.14 -7.67 -5.39
C ALA A 219 -18.01 -7.51 -6.65
N TRP A 220 -18.56 -6.32 -6.85
CA TRP A 220 -19.31 -6.01 -8.06
C TRP A 220 -18.46 -6.13 -9.31
N VAL A 221 -17.23 -5.58 -9.34
CA VAL A 221 -16.32 -5.74 -10.48
C VAL A 221 -16.05 -7.22 -10.78
N PHE A 222 -15.82 -8.04 -9.74
CA PHE A 222 -15.56 -9.47 -9.93
C PHE A 222 -16.81 -10.26 -10.33
N SER A 223 -18.02 -9.78 -10.03
CA SER A 223 -19.27 -10.38 -10.48
C SER A 223 -19.57 -10.15 -11.98
N LEU A 224 -18.82 -9.27 -12.63
CA LEU A 224 -18.92 -9.04 -14.08
C LEU A 224 -18.23 -10.13 -14.90
N ALA A 225 -17.52 -11.07 -14.26
CA ALA A 225 -16.91 -12.21 -14.94
C ALA A 225 -18.01 -12.99 -15.71
N PRO A 226 -17.75 -13.41 -16.96
CA PRO A 226 -18.68 -14.25 -17.70
C PRO A 226 -18.97 -15.52 -16.92
N THR A 227 -20.24 -15.86 -16.78
CA THR A 227 -20.65 -17.19 -16.27
C THR A 227 -20.52 -18.18 -17.43
N PHE A 228 -19.56 -19.08 -17.31
CA PHE A 228 -19.43 -20.23 -18.22
C PHE A 228 -20.27 -21.40 -17.75
#